data_9db104836d402838a11441b43acc9179
#
_entry.id   9db104836d402838a11441b43acc9179
#
_cell.length_a   1.000
_cell.length_b   1.000
_cell.length_c   1.000
_cell.angle_alpha   90.00
_cell.angle_beta   90.00
_cell.angle_gamma   90.00
#
_symmetry.space_group_name_H-M   'P 1'
#
loop_
_entity.id
_entity.type
_entity.pdbx_description
1 polymer ?
#
loop_
_entity_poly.entity_id
_entity_poly.type
_entity_poly.pdbx_seq_one_letter_code
_entity_poly.pdbx_strand_id
1 'polypeptide(L)'
;MKALLCKEFGAVENLTWEDIPDPSPQEDEVIIEIKAAALNFPDSLIVQGLYQFKPPLPFSPGSEGAGTISAVGKNVTDYKIGDRVSFMSGWGAFCEKIAVHQKQVIKMPDTITFELAAATQIAYGTSYHALIQRGNLTENDEILILGASGGVGLAALDIAKAFNARVVAAVSSEEKAVVCRDYGADDVVIYGTEKLDKEGQKNLSGQFKEKSQKGGYDIIYDPIGDCYAEPALRTINWKGRYLVIGFAAGEIPKIPLNLALLKGRAIVGVFWGSFTSYEPQKNVKNIIEIGKLIAIEKINPFISKSIPMESAIDAIKMIGDRKIIGKVVLFID
;
A
#
# COMPACT_ATOMS: atom_id res chain seq x y z
N MET A 1 1.69 16.59 23.63
CA MET A 1 1.77 16.48 22.17
C MET A 1 0.40 16.50 21.54
N LYS A 2 0.27 16.98 20.31
CA LYS A 2 -0.98 16.90 19.55
C LYS A 2 -1.14 15.53 18.86
N ALA A 3 -2.36 15.00 18.88
CA ALA A 3 -2.72 13.74 18.20
C ALA A 3 -4.14 13.80 17.63
N LEU A 4 -4.33 13.22 16.45
CA LEU A 4 -5.65 12.92 15.93
C LEU A 4 -6.19 11.68 16.64
N LEU A 5 -7.37 11.76 17.25
CA LEU A 5 -7.93 10.67 18.05
C LEU A 5 -9.23 10.11 17.46
N CYS A 6 -9.30 8.79 17.41
CA CYS A 6 -10.50 8.01 17.23
C CYS A 6 -10.96 7.54 18.62
N LYS A 7 -12.05 8.14 19.14
CA LYS A 7 -12.62 7.81 20.44
C LYS A 7 -13.70 6.73 20.36
N GLU A 8 -14.31 6.61 19.19
CA GLU A 8 -15.31 5.59 18.85
C GLU A 8 -15.17 5.22 17.37
N PHE A 9 -15.47 3.98 17.03
CA PHE A 9 -15.49 3.57 15.63
C PHE A 9 -16.71 4.17 14.92
N GLY A 10 -16.51 4.75 13.73
CA GLY A 10 -17.61 5.37 12.99
C GLY A 10 -17.14 6.30 11.88
N ALA A 11 -17.87 7.37 11.68
CA ALA A 11 -17.58 8.35 10.63
C ALA A 11 -16.24 9.05 10.87
N VAL A 12 -15.50 9.30 9.79
CA VAL A 12 -14.18 9.97 9.84
C VAL A 12 -14.30 11.39 10.45
N GLU A 13 -15.46 12.01 10.32
CA GLU A 13 -15.81 13.31 10.89
C GLU A 13 -15.78 13.35 12.42
N ASN A 14 -15.90 12.19 13.09
CA ASN A 14 -15.87 12.08 14.54
C ASN A 14 -14.45 12.11 15.11
N LEU A 15 -13.41 12.10 14.26
CA LEU A 15 -12.04 12.24 14.70
C LEU A 15 -11.78 13.66 15.22
N THR A 16 -11.01 13.76 16.30
CA THR A 16 -10.70 15.04 16.96
C THR A 16 -9.21 15.21 17.17
N TRP A 17 -8.71 16.43 16.95
CA TRP A 17 -7.34 16.81 17.34
C TRP A 17 -7.35 17.19 18.82
N GLU A 18 -6.45 16.57 19.60
CA GLU A 18 -6.37 16.81 21.04
C GLU A 18 -4.92 16.88 21.53
N ASP A 19 -4.75 17.62 22.62
CA ASP A 19 -3.50 17.58 23.37
C ASP A 19 -3.54 16.40 24.35
N ILE A 20 -2.56 15.50 24.18
CA ILE A 20 -2.38 14.33 25.04
C ILE A 20 -0.97 14.32 25.64
N PRO A 21 -0.74 13.59 26.76
CA PRO A 21 0.60 13.43 27.29
C PRO A 21 1.59 12.87 26.26
N ASP A 22 2.84 13.32 26.31
CA ASP A 22 3.92 12.74 25.52
C ASP A 22 4.11 11.26 25.92
N PRO A 23 4.36 10.35 24.95
CA PRO A 23 4.65 8.96 25.26
C PRO A 23 6.03 8.82 25.91
N SER A 24 6.16 7.82 26.80
CA SER A 24 7.44 7.38 27.34
C SER A 24 7.77 6.01 26.80
N PRO A 25 9.04 5.70 26.44
CA PRO A 25 9.38 4.42 25.86
C PRO A 25 9.31 3.29 26.92
N GLN A 26 8.74 2.16 26.55
CA GLN A 26 8.94 0.91 27.28
C GLN A 26 10.36 0.38 27.03
N GLU A 27 10.71 -0.75 27.66
CA GLU A 27 12.09 -1.26 27.65
C GLU A 27 12.64 -1.52 26.23
N ASP A 28 11.81 -1.97 25.31
CA ASP A 28 12.17 -2.33 23.92
C ASP A 28 11.65 -1.33 22.88
N GLU A 29 11.22 -0.13 23.30
CA GLU A 29 10.65 0.88 22.42
C GLU A 29 11.56 2.07 22.23
N VAL A 30 11.32 2.77 21.13
CA VAL A 30 11.86 4.10 20.85
C VAL A 30 10.71 5.11 20.76
N ILE A 31 10.96 6.35 21.13
CA ILE A 31 10.06 7.47 20.82
C ILE A 31 10.57 8.13 19.56
N ILE A 32 9.67 8.30 18.60
CA ILE A 32 9.94 8.96 17.33
C ILE A 32 9.16 10.27 17.30
N GLU A 33 9.86 11.39 17.11
CA GLU A 33 9.27 12.64 16.67
C GLU A 33 8.96 12.52 15.18
N ILE A 34 7.66 12.47 14.86
CA ILE A 34 7.19 12.26 13.49
C ILE A 34 7.44 13.53 12.67
N LYS A 35 8.05 13.37 11.52
CA LYS A 35 8.22 14.42 10.50
C LYS A 35 7.29 14.23 9.32
N ALA A 36 6.99 12.98 9.01
CA ALA A 36 6.04 12.62 7.96
C ALA A 36 5.31 11.32 8.29
N ALA A 37 4.03 11.23 7.96
CA ALA A 37 3.23 10.02 8.01
C ALA A 37 2.46 9.85 6.70
N ALA A 38 2.28 8.62 6.22
CA ALA A 38 1.60 8.41 4.95
C ALA A 38 0.24 7.75 5.14
N LEU A 39 -0.73 8.19 4.34
CA LEU A 39 -2.05 7.61 4.32
C LEU A 39 -2.08 6.29 3.55
N ASN A 40 -2.88 5.37 4.07
CA ASN A 40 -3.20 4.10 3.46
C ASN A 40 -4.72 3.85 3.47
N PHE A 41 -5.22 3.09 2.51
CA PHE A 41 -6.64 2.75 2.45
C PHE A 41 -7.16 2.07 3.75
N PRO A 42 -6.41 1.17 4.40
CA PRO A 42 -6.80 0.61 5.70
C PRO A 42 -7.05 1.64 6.80
N ASP A 43 -6.41 2.82 6.79
CA ASP A 43 -6.61 3.84 7.83
C ASP A 43 -8.07 4.28 7.88
N SER A 44 -8.72 4.45 6.72
CA SER A 44 -10.15 4.77 6.64
C SER A 44 -11.05 3.64 7.16
N LEU A 45 -10.68 2.39 6.92
CA LEU A 45 -11.43 1.22 7.38
C LEU A 45 -11.26 0.99 8.89
N ILE A 46 -10.06 1.21 9.42
CA ILE A 46 -9.74 1.06 10.85
C ILE A 46 -10.57 2.05 11.68
N VAL A 47 -10.64 3.31 11.28
CA VAL A 47 -11.45 4.34 11.94
C VAL A 47 -12.92 3.94 11.98
N GLN A 48 -13.44 3.35 10.91
CA GLN A 48 -14.82 2.90 10.81
C GLN A 48 -15.07 1.54 11.50
N GLY A 49 -14.05 0.87 12.03
CA GLY A 49 -14.17 -0.46 12.62
C GLY A 49 -14.46 -1.57 11.61
N LEU A 50 -14.14 -1.35 10.33
CA LEU A 50 -14.39 -2.28 9.20
C LEU A 50 -13.16 -3.09 8.81
N TYR A 51 -12.01 -2.86 9.45
CA TYR A 51 -10.78 -3.60 9.18
C TYR A 51 -10.66 -4.88 10.01
N GLN A 52 -9.76 -5.80 9.62
CA GLN A 52 -9.57 -7.11 10.26
C GLN A 52 -9.13 -7.03 11.72
N PHE A 53 -8.41 -6.00 12.10
CA PHE A 53 -8.09 -5.71 13.49
C PHE A 53 -8.66 -4.36 13.91
N LYS A 54 -8.93 -4.23 15.21
CA LYS A 54 -9.48 -3.02 15.81
C LYS A 54 -8.55 -2.58 16.94
N PRO A 55 -7.88 -1.42 16.82
CA PRO A 55 -7.10 -0.88 17.92
C PRO A 55 -7.97 -0.63 19.17
N PRO A 56 -7.39 -0.69 20.38
CA PRO A 56 -8.10 -0.27 21.59
C PRO A 56 -8.40 1.24 21.51
N LEU A 57 -9.61 1.62 21.87
CA LEU A 57 -10.03 3.02 21.92
C LEU A 57 -9.61 3.69 23.24
N PRO A 58 -9.21 4.98 23.25
CA PRO A 58 -8.98 5.82 22.09
C PRO A 58 -7.63 5.52 21.43
N PHE A 59 -7.50 5.72 20.11
CA PHE A 59 -6.24 5.57 19.38
C PHE A 59 -6.06 6.67 18.33
N SER A 60 -4.82 6.93 17.94
CA SER A 60 -4.52 7.76 16.78
C SER A 60 -4.45 6.89 15.53
N PRO A 61 -5.09 7.26 14.40
CA PRO A 61 -4.92 6.57 13.13
C PRO A 61 -3.51 6.70 12.54
N GLY A 62 -3.30 6.16 11.34
CA GLY A 62 -2.03 6.19 10.61
C GLY A 62 -1.14 5.01 10.94
N SER A 63 -0.72 4.29 9.90
CA SER A 63 -0.07 2.98 10.05
C SER A 63 1.44 3.01 9.81
N GLU A 64 1.96 4.06 9.16
CA GLU A 64 3.38 4.22 8.84
C GLU A 64 3.81 5.68 8.90
N GLY A 65 5.09 5.89 9.14
CA GLY A 65 5.67 7.22 9.18
C GLY A 65 7.20 7.21 9.20
N ALA A 66 7.76 8.41 9.27
CA ALA A 66 9.19 8.64 9.39
C ALA A 66 9.46 9.85 10.28
N GLY A 67 10.58 9.84 10.97
CA GLY A 67 10.96 10.92 11.88
C GLY A 67 12.33 10.68 12.53
N THR A 68 12.53 11.34 13.64
CA THR A 68 13.79 11.30 14.39
C THR A 68 13.57 10.71 15.78
N ILE A 69 14.43 9.83 16.22
CA ILE A 69 14.36 9.24 17.57
C ILE A 69 14.67 10.31 18.61
N SER A 70 13.74 10.51 19.56
CA SER A 70 13.88 11.46 20.67
C SER A 70 14.14 10.78 22.02
N ALA A 71 13.79 9.50 22.19
CA ALA A 71 14.11 8.72 23.37
C ALA A 71 14.22 7.23 23.01
N VAL A 72 14.95 6.47 23.86
CA VAL A 72 15.15 5.03 23.70
C VAL A 72 14.91 4.30 25.02
N GLY A 73 14.30 3.13 24.95
CA GLY A 73 14.13 2.22 26.09
C GLY A 73 15.45 1.54 26.46
N LYS A 74 15.51 0.98 27.67
CA LYS A 74 16.76 0.43 28.24
C LYS A 74 17.37 -0.77 27.50
N ASN A 75 16.55 -1.54 26.77
CA ASN A 75 16.99 -2.70 25.98
C ASN A 75 17.31 -2.34 24.52
N VAL A 76 17.15 -1.10 24.11
CA VAL A 76 17.41 -0.66 22.74
C VAL A 76 18.90 -0.40 22.57
N THR A 77 19.57 -1.20 21.74
CA THR A 77 21.02 -1.13 21.47
C THR A 77 21.36 -0.65 20.07
N ASP A 78 20.47 -0.88 19.11
CA ASP A 78 20.74 -0.62 17.69
C ASP A 78 20.38 0.81 17.27
N TYR A 79 19.69 1.56 18.13
CA TYR A 79 19.21 2.91 17.85
C TYR A 79 19.67 3.89 18.94
N LYS A 80 19.82 5.16 18.56
CA LYS A 80 20.18 6.28 19.47
C LYS A 80 19.33 7.51 19.16
N ILE A 81 19.25 8.42 20.12
CA ILE A 81 18.64 9.74 19.93
C ILE A 81 19.31 10.45 18.76
N GLY A 82 18.50 11.04 17.88
CA GLY A 82 18.90 11.70 16.65
C GLY A 82 18.95 10.80 15.42
N ASP A 83 18.84 9.47 15.55
CA ASP A 83 18.75 8.59 14.39
C ASP A 83 17.50 8.91 13.56
N ARG A 84 17.67 9.04 12.24
CA ARG A 84 16.58 9.17 11.27
C ARG A 84 16.02 7.79 10.94
N VAL A 85 14.71 7.63 11.08
CA VAL A 85 14.06 6.33 10.96
C VAL A 85 12.72 6.41 10.23
N SER A 86 12.33 5.31 9.61
CA SER A 86 10.97 5.02 9.22
C SER A 86 10.40 3.88 10.06
N PHE A 87 9.10 3.82 10.21
CA PHE A 87 8.43 2.82 11.03
C PHE A 87 7.08 2.38 10.45
N MET A 88 6.63 1.20 10.86
CA MET A 88 5.31 0.68 10.58
C MET A 88 4.71 0.12 11.87
N SER A 89 3.69 0.79 12.42
CA SER A 89 3.08 0.51 13.73
C SER A 89 1.69 -0.12 13.66
N GLY A 90 1.03 -0.02 12.50
CA GLY A 90 -0.36 -0.45 12.34
C GLY A 90 -1.39 0.63 12.68
N TRP A 91 -1.12 1.49 13.65
CA TRP A 91 -1.85 2.72 14.01
C TRP A 91 -0.92 3.63 14.83
N GLY A 92 -1.34 4.88 15.06
CA GLY A 92 -0.63 5.81 15.93
C GLY A 92 0.25 6.83 15.22
N ALA A 93 0.29 6.86 13.88
CA ALA A 93 1.21 7.75 13.16
C ALA A 93 0.65 9.17 12.89
N PHE A 94 -0.63 9.45 13.19
CA PHE A 94 -1.18 10.80 12.99
C PHE A 94 -1.13 11.60 14.30
N CYS A 95 0.08 11.80 14.79
CA CYS A 95 0.41 12.57 15.98
C CYS A 95 1.84 13.12 15.89
N GLU A 96 2.24 13.95 16.84
CA GLU A 96 3.60 14.52 16.87
C GLU A 96 4.67 13.50 17.29
N LYS A 97 4.35 12.59 18.22
CA LYS A 97 5.29 11.59 18.74
C LYS A 97 4.63 10.24 18.90
N ILE A 98 5.37 9.18 18.64
CA ILE A 98 4.89 7.79 18.77
C ILE A 98 5.92 6.93 19.50
N ALA A 99 5.44 6.02 20.38
CA ALA A 99 6.24 4.92 20.92
C ALA A 99 6.14 3.73 19.97
N VAL A 100 7.27 3.21 19.50
CA VAL A 100 7.34 2.10 18.54
C VAL A 100 8.35 1.07 19.03
N HIS A 101 7.98 -0.21 18.98
CA HIS A 101 8.91 -1.30 19.29
C HIS A 101 10.07 -1.31 18.28
N GLN A 102 11.32 -1.43 18.76
CA GLN A 102 12.54 -1.33 17.93
C GLN A 102 12.55 -2.23 16.70
N LYS A 103 11.86 -3.39 16.70
CA LYS A 103 11.74 -4.29 15.54
C LYS A 103 10.86 -3.77 14.40
N GLN A 104 10.09 -2.73 14.65
CA GLN A 104 9.20 -2.08 13.67
C GLN A 104 9.81 -0.82 13.08
N VAL A 105 11.06 -0.53 13.44
CA VAL A 105 11.80 0.66 13.06
C VAL A 105 12.94 0.29 12.12
N ILE A 106 13.20 1.13 11.11
CA ILE A 106 14.27 0.94 10.15
C ILE A 106 15.04 2.25 10.00
N LYS A 107 16.36 2.21 10.16
CA LYS A 107 17.23 3.37 9.89
C LYS A 107 17.13 3.76 8.41
N MET A 108 17.03 5.03 8.16
CA MET A 108 16.99 5.59 6.83
C MET A 108 18.28 6.38 6.50
N PRO A 109 18.79 6.30 5.26
CA PRO A 109 19.90 7.12 4.82
C PRO A 109 19.55 8.61 4.83
N ASP A 110 20.57 9.46 5.01
CA ASP A 110 20.39 10.92 4.99
C ASP A 110 19.92 11.46 3.64
N THR A 111 20.16 10.70 2.56
CA THR A 111 19.75 11.04 1.19
C THR A 111 18.25 10.87 0.94
N ILE A 112 17.53 10.15 1.81
CA ILE A 112 16.08 9.93 1.66
C ILE A 112 15.33 10.92 2.54
N THR A 113 14.33 11.61 1.98
CA THR A 113 13.46 12.52 2.76
C THR A 113 12.52 11.75 3.67
N PHE A 114 11.99 12.41 4.71
CA PHE A 114 11.03 11.77 5.62
C PHE A 114 9.73 11.41 4.91
N GLU A 115 9.27 12.26 3.98
CA GLU A 115 8.08 12.03 3.18
C GLU A 115 8.23 10.78 2.31
N LEU A 116 9.37 10.63 1.63
CA LEU A 116 9.65 9.48 0.79
C LEU A 116 9.71 8.19 1.62
N ALA A 117 10.38 8.24 2.77
CA ALA A 117 10.48 7.11 3.69
C ALA A 117 9.13 6.70 4.27
N ALA A 118 8.29 7.69 4.66
CA ALA A 118 6.93 7.45 5.14
C ALA A 118 6.03 6.82 4.07
N ALA A 119 6.17 7.20 2.79
CA ALA A 119 5.36 6.70 1.69
C ALA A 119 5.74 5.30 1.19
N THR A 120 6.84 4.71 1.69
CA THR A 120 7.46 3.54 1.07
C THR A 120 7.07 2.22 1.72
N GLN A 121 7.04 2.11 3.06
CA GLN A 121 7.02 0.80 3.72
C GLN A 121 5.80 -0.04 3.36
N ILE A 122 4.58 0.48 3.50
CA ILE A 122 3.36 -0.30 3.25
C ILE A 122 3.15 -0.55 1.76
N ALA A 123 3.23 0.49 0.93
CA ALA A 123 2.94 0.35 -0.49
C ALA A 123 3.97 -0.52 -1.21
N TYR A 124 5.25 -0.21 -1.07
CA TYR A 124 6.32 -0.95 -1.72
C TYR A 124 6.60 -2.29 -1.03
N GLY A 125 6.51 -2.38 0.30
CA GLY A 125 6.63 -3.64 1.03
C GLY A 125 5.56 -4.65 0.61
N THR A 126 4.31 -4.22 0.50
CA THR A 126 3.19 -5.05 0.01
C THR A 126 3.45 -5.51 -1.42
N SER A 127 3.78 -4.58 -2.32
CA SER A 127 3.91 -4.88 -3.75
C SER A 127 5.16 -5.70 -4.04
N TYR A 128 6.27 -5.49 -3.33
CA TYR A 128 7.47 -6.31 -3.44
C TYR A 128 7.22 -7.75 -2.96
N HIS A 129 6.59 -7.91 -1.79
CA HIS A 129 6.18 -9.23 -1.30
C HIS A 129 5.25 -9.93 -2.29
N ALA A 130 4.26 -9.21 -2.80
CA ALA A 130 3.30 -9.71 -3.76
C ALA A 130 3.97 -10.21 -5.06
N LEU A 131 4.76 -9.37 -5.70
CA LEU A 131 5.33 -9.66 -7.02
C LEU A 131 6.51 -10.62 -6.93
N ILE A 132 7.44 -10.37 -6.02
CA ILE A 132 8.70 -11.12 -5.97
C ILE A 132 8.52 -12.46 -5.27
N GLN A 133 7.87 -12.47 -4.10
CA GLN A 133 7.82 -13.69 -3.27
C GLN A 133 6.56 -14.52 -3.51
N ARG A 134 5.41 -13.91 -3.74
CA ARG A 134 4.16 -14.63 -3.98
C ARG A 134 3.89 -14.87 -5.46
N GLY A 135 4.23 -13.89 -6.29
CA GLY A 135 4.07 -13.93 -7.74
C GLY A 135 5.24 -14.59 -8.47
N ASN A 136 6.44 -14.70 -7.85
CA ASN A 136 7.67 -15.15 -8.51
C ASN A 136 7.86 -14.44 -9.87
N LEU A 137 7.79 -13.11 -9.83
CA LEU A 137 7.92 -12.25 -10.99
C LEU A 137 9.24 -12.49 -11.74
N THR A 138 9.17 -12.55 -13.06
CA THR A 138 10.30 -12.62 -13.98
C THR A 138 10.20 -11.56 -15.07
N GLU A 139 11.29 -11.26 -15.75
CA GLU A 139 11.33 -10.34 -16.90
C GLU A 139 10.48 -10.79 -18.09
N ASN A 140 10.10 -12.07 -18.14
CA ASN A 140 9.27 -12.62 -19.18
C ASN A 140 7.77 -12.56 -18.85
N ASP A 141 7.38 -12.12 -17.65
CA ASP A 141 5.98 -12.04 -17.26
C ASP A 141 5.29 -10.81 -17.88
N GLU A 142 4.04 -11.01 -18.25
CA GLU A 142 3.11 -9.94 -18.59
C GLU A 142 2.09 -9.79 -17.47
N ILE A 143 1.95 -8.57 -16.93
CA ILE A 143 1.21 -8.28 -15.71
C ILE A 143 0.02 -7.38 -16.03
N LEU A 144 -1.15 -7.71 -15.50
CA LEU A 144 -2.28 -6.80 -15.37
C LEU A 144 -2.37 -6.30 -13.93
N ILE A 145 -2.32 -4.99 -13.75
CA ILE A 145 -2.49 -4.35 -12.43
C ILE A 145 -3.84 -3.65 -12.40
N LEU A 146 -4.77 -4.13 -11.58
CA LEU A 146 -6.04 -3.47 -11.31
C LEU A 146 -5.83 -2.33 -10.30
N GLY A 147 -6.58 -1.22 -10.44
CA GLY A 147 -6.38 -0.06 -9.57
C GLY A 147 -4.95 0.48 -9.60
N ALA A 148 -4.32 0.43 -10.76
CA ALA A 148 -2.89 0.69 -10.95
C ALA A 148 -2.44 2.08 -10.49
N SER A 149 -3.32 3.08 -10.46
CA SER A 149 -3.01 4.45 -10.02
C SER A 149 -3.04 4.65 -8.50
N GLY A 150 -3.48 3.66 -7.72
CA GLY A 150 -3.45 3.74 -6.26
C GLY A 150 -2.03 3.52 -5.69
N GLY A 151 -1.85 3.76 -4.38
CA GLY A 151 -0.51 3.64 -3.75
C GLY A 151 0.17 2.30 -3.99
N VAL A 152 -0.51 1.17 -3.71
CA VAL A 152 0.03 -0.18 -3.95
C VAL A 152 0.07 -0.52 -5.45
N GLY A 153 -0.83 0.05 -6.26
CA GLY A 153 -0.86 -0.17 -7.71
C GLY A 153 0.33 0.46 -8.43
N LEU A 154 0.64 1.74 -8.13
CA LEU A 154 1.83 2.41 -8.68
C LEU A 154 3.12 1.76 -8.16
N ALA A 155 3.16 1.36 -6.88
CA ALA A 155 4.31 0.62 -6.35
C ALA A 155 4.51 -0.72 -7.07
N ALA A 156 3.43 -1.43 -7.40
CA ALA A 156 3.51 -2.67 -8.17
C ALA A 156 3.98 -2.43 -9.61
N LEU A 157 3.49 -1.37 -10.25
CA LEU A 157 3.92 -0.96 -11.60
C LEU A 157 5.41 -0.63 -11.60
N ASP A 158 5.85 0.21 -10.69
CA ASP A 158 7.23 0.66 -10.55
C ASP A 158 8.19 -0.53 -10.32
N ILE A 159 7.85 -1.42 -9.37
CA ILE A 159 8.62 -2.65 -9.14
C ILE A 159 8.64 -3.54 -10.38
N ALA A 160 7.49 -3.78 -11.02
CA ALA A 160 7.44 -4.63 -12.21
C ALA A 160 8.32 -4.09 -13.34
N LYS A 161 8.31 -2.77 -13.56
CA LYS A 161 9.20 -2.12 -14.55
C LYS A 161 10.68 -2.23 -14.16
N ALA A 162 11.00 -2.10 -12.86
CA ALA A 162 12.39 -2.30 -12.37
C ALA A 162 12.93 -3.71 -12.64
N PHE A 163 12.03 -4.71 -12.75
CA PHE A 163 12.33 -6.09 -13.10
C PHE A 163 12.09 -6.42 -14.59
N ASN A 164 11.91 -5.40 -15.45
CA ASN A 164 11.73 -5.49 -16.90
C ASN A 164 10.49 -6.27 -17.35
N ALA A 165 9.47 -6.43 -16.51
CA ALA A 165 8.22 -7.04 -16.91
C ALA A 165 7.37 -6.07 -17.75
N ARG A 166 6.52 -6.64 -18.62
CA ARG A 166 5.50 -5.87 -19.34
C ARG A 166 4.29 -5.63 -18.46
N VAL A 167 3.83 -4.38 -18.36
CA VAL A 167 2.73 -3.99 -17.47
C VAL A 167 1.59 -3.36 -18.26
N VAL A 168 0.39 -3.93 -18.10
CA VAL A 168 -0.87 -3.29 -18.48
C VAL A 168 -1.54 -2.76 -17.22
N ALA A 169 -1.74 -1.45 -17.16
CA ALA A 169 -2.40 -0.79 -16.05
C ALA A 169 -3.90 -0.69 -16.29
N ALA A 170 -4.72 -1.07 -15.31
CA ALA A 170 -6.17 -0.91 -15.36
C ALA A 170 -6.61 0.12 -14.32
N VAL A 171 -7.32 1.17 -14.76
CA VAL A 171 -7.69 2.35 -13.97
C VAL A 171 -9.12 2.79 -14.25
N SER A 172 -9.66 3.71 -13.41
CA SER A 172 -11.04 4.15 -13.52
C SER A 172 -11.27 5.42 -14.33
N SER A 173 -10.21 6.17 -14.71
CA SER A 173 -10.34 7.42 -15.45
C SER A 173 -9.11 7.71 -16.30
N GLU A 174 -9.26 8.63 -17.28
CA GLU A 174 -8.12 9.07 -18.12
C GLU A 174 -7.04 9.81 -17.31
N GLU A 175 -7.42 10.63 -16.34
CA GLU A 175 -6.45 11.28 -15.44
C GLU A 175 -5.51 10.27 -14.78
N LYS A 176 -6.07 9.17 -14.27
CA LYS A 176 -5.32 8.06 -13.68
C LYS A 176 -4.49 7.29 -14.70
N ALA A 177 -5.00 7.19 -15.94
CA ALA A 177 -4.28 6.54 -17.03
C ALA A 177 -3.02 7.31 -17.44
N VAL A 178 -3.08 8.64 -17.48
CA VAL A 178 -1.92 9.49 -17.76
C VAL A 178 -0.81 9.21 -16.75
N VAL A 179 -1.11 9.20 -15.46
CA VAL A 179 -0.11 8.92 -14.42
C VAL A 179 0.51 7.53 -14.59
N CYS A 180 -0.29 6.50 -14.91
CA CYS A 180 0.27 5.16 -15.13
C CYS A 180 1.18 5.09 -16.37
N ARG A 181 0.86 5.81 -17.45
CA ARG A 181 1.72 5.89 -18.65
C ARG A 181 3.04 6.60 -18.32
N ASP A 182 2.98 7.71 -17.61
CA ASP A 182 4.17 8.46 -17.18
C ASP A 182 5.07 7.63 -16.25
N TYR A 183 4.48 6.70 -15.49
CA TYR A 183 5.17 5.72 -14.65
C TYR A 183 5.65 4.47 -15.40
N GLY A 184 5.51 4.44 -16.73
CA GLY A 184 6.06 3.40 -17.59
C GLY A 184 5.15 2.20 -17.83
N ALA A 185 3.83 2.31 -17.60
CA ALA A 185 2.89 1.28 -18.06
C ALA A 185 2.97 1.14 -19.58
N ASP A 186 3.12 -0.08 -20.07
CA ASP A 186 3.25 -0.37 -21.51
C ASP A 186 1.92 -0.21 -22.24
N ASP A 187 0.80 -0.39 -21.53
CA ASP A 187 -0.55 -0.16 -22.04
C ASP A 187 -1.52 0.15 -20.88
N VAL A 188 -2.69 0.71 -21.20
CA VAL A 188 -3.70 1.07 -20.20
C VAL A 188 -5.09 0.64 -20.65
N VAL A 189 -5.90 0.16 -19.67
CA VAL A 189 -7.35 -0.09 -19.84
C VAL A 189 -8.11 0.80 -18.86
N ILE A 190 -9.13 1.52 -19.34
CA ILE A 190 -10.00 2.35 -18.52
C ILE A 190 -11.33 1.62 -18.35
N TYR A 191 -11.64 1.22 -17.11
CA TYR A 191 -12.85 0.43 -16.81
C TYR A 191 -14.00 1.25 -16.19
N GLY A 192 -13.77 2.56 -15.90
CA GLY A 192 -14.77 3.43 -15.28
C GLY A 192 -14.97 3.19 -13.78
N THR A 193 -16.05 3.72 -13.23
CA THR A 193 -16.40 3.62 -11.79
C THR A 193 -17.74 2.92 -11.56
N GLU A 194 -18.49 2.62 -12.60
CA GLU A 194 -19.81 2.01 -12.52
C GLU A 194 -19.74 0.51 -12.22
N LYS A 195 -20.74 0.02 -11.49
CA LYS A 195 -20.85 -1.42 -11.24
C LYS A 195 -21.18 -2.15 -12.55
N LEU A 196 -20.34 -3.12 -12.91
CA LEU A 196 -20.48 -3.86 -14.16
C LEU A 196 -21.50 -4.99 -14.02
N ASP A 197 -22.44 -5.06 -14.97
CA ASP A 197 -23.28 -6.22 -15.17
C ASP A 197 -22.50 -7.35 -15.90
N LYS A 198 -23.17 -8.45 -16.23
CA LYS A 198 -22.53 -9.59 -16.90
C LYS A 198 -21.96 -9.25 -18.28
N GLU A 199 -22.63 -8.37 -19.03
CA GLU A 199 -22.16 -7.94 -20.34
C GLU A 199 -20.96 -7.00 -20.20
N GLY A 200 -21.02 -6.04 -19.30
CA GLY A 200 -19.90 -5.16 -18.97
C GLY A 200 -18.66 -5.92 -18.50
N GLN A 201 -18.83 -6.96 -17.67
CA GLN A 201 -17.74 -7.84 -17.25
C GLN A 201 -17.14 -8.64 -18.44
N LYS A 202 -17.96 -9.12 -19.35
CA LYS A 202 -17.48 -9.80 -20.57
C LYS A 202 -16.70 -8.85 -21.47
N ASN A 203 -17.21 -7.64 -21.66
CA ASN A 203 -16.57 -6.60 -22.46
C ASN A 203 -15.22 -6.19 -21.85
N LEU A 204 -15.15 -5.99 -20.52
CA LEU A 204 -13.92 -5.68 -19.81
C LEU A 204 -12.87 -6.81 -19.96
N SER A 205 -13.28 -8.08 -19.83
CA SER A 205 -12.40 -9.22 -20.09
C SER A 205 -11.85 -9.23 -21.52
N GLY A 206 -12.66 -8.79 -22.51
CA GLY A 206 -12.22 -8.58 -23.89
C GLY A 206 -11.15 -7.50 -24.00
N GLN A 207 -11.40 -6.34 -23.42
CA GLN A 207 -10.45 -5.21 -23.41
C GLN A 207 -9.11 -5.60 -22.76
N PHE A 208 -9.13 -6.32 -21.64
CA PHE A 208 -7.90 -6.83 -21.01
C PHE A 208 -7.11 -7.74 -21.96
N LYS A 209 -7.78 -8.65 -22.65
CA LYS A 209 -7.11 -9.58 -23.61
C LYS A 209 -6.52 -8.85 -24.81
N GLU A 210 -7.21 -7.85 -25.32
CA GLU A 210 -6.76 -7.04 -26.46
C GLU A 210 -5.46 -6.31 -26.17
N LYS A 211 -5.25 -5.88 -24.91
CA LYS A 211 -4.03 -5.18 -24.47
C LYS A 211 -2.85 -6.12 -24.17
N SER A 212 -3.11 -7.42 -24.03
CA SER A 212 -2.05 -8.40 -23.83
C SER A 212 -1.39 -8.82 -25.15
N GLN A 213 -0.06 -8.86 -25.16
CA GLN A 213 0.71 -9.39 -26.29
C GLN A 213 0.70 -10.93 -26.36
N LYS A 214 0.42 -11.59 -25.23
CA LYS A 214 0.36 -13.06 -25.11
C LYS A 214 -1.07 -13.62 -25.18
N GLY A 215 -2.08 -12.77 -25.42
CA GLY A 215 -3.49 -13.14 -25.36
C GLY A 215 -4.02 -13.41 -23.94
N GLY A 216 -3.27 -13.00 -22.93
CA GLY A 216 -3.57 -13.10 -21.51
C GLY A 216 -2.34 -12.78 -20.65
N TYR A 217 -2.48 -12.82 -19.33
CA TYR A 217 -1.49 -12.36 -18.38
C TYR A 217 -0.88 -13.52 -17.56
N ASP A 218 0.40 -13.41 -17.22
CA ASP A 218 1.09 -14.36 -16.36
C ASP A 218 0.81 -14.06 -14.89
N ILE A 219 0.65 -12.77 -14.57
CA ILE A 219 0.29 -12.29 -13.23
C ILE A 219 -0.85 -11.28 -13.32
N ILE A 220 -1.81 -11.40 -12.40
CA ILE A 220 -2.77 -10.33 -12.11
C ILE A 220 -2.54 -9.86 -10.69
N TYR A 221 -2.38 -8.56 -10.52
CA TYR A 221 -2.26 -7.89 -9.24
C TYR A 221 -3.57 -7.17 -8.93
N ASP A 222 -4.33 -7.65 -7.93
CA ASP A 222 -5.66 -7.13 -7.64
C ASP A 222 -5.81 -6.58 -6.21
N PRO A 223 -5.75 -5.26 -6.03
CA PRO A 223 -6.08 -4.58 -4.79
C PRO A 223 -7.54 -4.12 -4.71
N ILE A 224 -8.36 -4.30 -5.76
CA ILE A 224 -9.70 -3.72 -5.83
C ILE A 224 -10.84 -4.72 -5.67
N GLY A 225 -10.71 -5.95 -6.18
CA GLY A 225 -11.74 -6.98 -6.07
C GLY A 225 -13.04 -6.67 -6.83
N ASP A 226 -14.19 -6.93 -6.20
CA ASP A 226 -15.55 -6.67 -6.70
C ASP A 226 -15.82 -7.27 -8.10
N CYS A 227 -16.64 -6.61 -8.91
CA CYS A 227 -17.04 -7.01 -10.25
C CYS A 227 -15.88 -7.02 -11.28
N TYR A 228 -14.71 -6.50 -10.93
CA TYR A 228 -13.51 -6.47 -11.78
C TYR A 228 -12.66 -7.74 -11.67
N ALA A 229 -12.77 -8.46 -10.55
CA ALA A 229 -11.95 -9.64 -10.26
C ALA A 229 -12.14 -10.78 -11.24
N GLU A 230 -13.39 -11.20 -11.51
CA GLU A 230 -13.67 -12.31 -12.43
C GLU A 230 -13.28 -12.00 -13.87
N PRO A 231 -13.61 -10.83 -14.46
CA PRO A 231 -13.09 -10.42 -15.77
C PRO A 231 -11.57 -10.55 -15.91
N ALA A 232 -10.83 -10.08 -14.91
CA ALA A 232 -9.38 -10.17 -14.89
C ALA A 232 -8.91 -11.64 -14.80
N LEU A 233 -9.45 -12.42 -13.85
CA LEU A 233 -9.10 -13.84 -13.69
C LEU A 233 -9.31 -14.63 -14.97
N ARG A 234 -10.35 -14.34 -15.78
CA ARG A 234 -10.61 -14.99 -17.06
C ARG A 234 -9.50 -14.76 -18.10
N THR A 235 -8.68 -13.73 -17.92
CA THR A 235 -7.57 -13.38 -18.83
C THR A 235 -6.23 -14.01 -18.45
N ILE A 236 -6.13 -14.71 -17.32
CA ILE A 236 -4.88 -15.36 -16.91
C ILE A 236 -4.51 -16.50 -17.88
N ASN A 237 -3.23 -16.58 -18.22
CA ASN A 237 -2.61 -17.61 -19.02
C ASN A 237 -2.53 -18.97 -18.30
N TRP A 238 -2.04 -19.99 -18.99
CA TRP A 238 -1.74 -21.28 -18.41
C TRP A 238 -0.74 -21.18 -17.28
N LYS A 239 -1.08 -21.71 -16.07
CA LYS A 239 -0.29 -21.64 -14.84
C LYS A 239 -0.02 -20.22 -14.33
N GLY A 240 -0.78 -19.22 -14.77
CA GLY A 240 -0.64 -17.85 -14.26
C GLY A 240 -1.15 -17.70 -12.82
N ARG A 241 -0.82 -16.57 -12.22
CA ARG A 241 -1.01 -16.27 -10.78
C ARG A 241 -1.91 -15.05 -10.62
N TYR A 242 -3.00 -15.22 -9.86
CA TYR A 242 -3.87 -14.12 -9.44
C TYR A 242 -3.53 -13.73 -8.00
N LEU A 243 -2.95 -12.56 -7.81
CA LEU A 243 -2.52 -12.06 -6.52
C LEU A 243 -3.66 -11.25 -5.87
N VAL A 244 -4.21 -11.76 -4.78
CA VAL A 244 -5.26 -11.11 -4.00
C VAL A 244 -4.61 -10.19 -2.99
N ILE A 245 -4.68 -8.87 -3.22
CA ILE A 245 -4.04 -7.85 -2.39
C ILE A 245 -5.07 -7.19 -1.47
N GLY A 246 -6.27 -6.92 -1.97
CA GLY A 246 -7.32 -6.25 -1.22
C GLY A 246 -8.64 -6.16 -1.97
N PHE A 247 -9.59 -5.41 -1.38
CA PHE A 247 -10.96 -5.28 -1.87
C PHE A 247 -11.42 -3.81 -1.83
N ALA A 248 -10.57 -2.91 -2.33
CA ALA A 248 -10.84 -1.48 -2.28
C ALA A 248 -12.07 -1.06 -3.09
N ALA A 249 -12.57 -1.87 -4.03
CA ALA A 249 -13.82 -1.61 -4.73
C ALA A 249 -15.08 -1.90 -3.89
N GLY A 250 -14.97 -2.63 -2.79
CA GLY A 250 -16.02 -2.84 -1.79
C GLY A 250 -16.36 -4.31 -1.57
N GLU A 251 -16.90 -4.99 -2.54
CA GLU A 251 -17.35 -6.38 -2.37
C GLU A 251 -16.19 -7.40 -2.49
N ILE A 252 -16.18 -8.40 -1.62
CA ILE A 252 -15.30 -9.56 -1.78
C ILE A 252 -15.85 -10.41 -2.92
N PRO A 253 -15.07 -10.64 -4.02
CA PRO A 253 -15.57 -11.33 -5.20
C PRO A 253 -15.86 -12.81 -4.94
N LYS A 254 -16.95 -13.30 -5.53
CA LYS A 254 -17.30 -14.73 -5.52
C LYS A 254 -16.81 -15.37 -6.83
N ILE A 255 -15.67 -16.04 -6.77
CA ILE A 255 -15.01 -16.61 -7.95
C ILE A 255 -15.45 -18.07 -8.15
N PRO A 256 -15.93 -18.44 -9.35
CA PRO A 256 -16.15 -19.84 -9.71
C PRO A 256 -14.82 -20.61 -9.77
N LEU A 257 -14.62 -21.58 -8.88
CA LEU A 257 -13.36 -22.33 -8.75
C LEU A 257 -12.94 -23.11 -10.01
N ASN A 258 -13.88 -23.47 -10.88
CA ASN A 258 -13.56 -24.06 -12.17
C ASN A 258 -12.67 -23.18 -13.05
N LEU A 259 -12.67 -21.86 -12.86
CA LEU A 259 -11.77 -20.95 -13.56
C LEU A 259 -10.30 -21.19 -13.17
N ALA A 260 -10.02 -21.57 -11.94
CA ALA A 260 -8.68 -21.96 -11.52
C ALA A 260 -8.28 -23.31 -12.15
N LEU A 261 -9.18 -24.30 -12.12
CA LEU A 261 -8.94 -25.63 -12.66
C LEU A 261 -8.59 -25.62 -14.15
N LEU A 262 -9.37 -24.91 -14.98
CA LEU A 262 -9.32 -24.98 -16.44
C LEU A 262 -7.98 -24.61 -17.08
N LYS A 263 -7.17 -23.78 -16.40
CA LYS A 263 -5.84 -23.39 -16.88
C LYS A 263 -4.72 -23.62 -15.84
N GLY A 264 -4.99 -24.42 -14.82
CA GLY A 264 -4.02 -24.66 -13.74
C GLY A 264 -3.55 -23.37 -13.05
N ARG A 265 -4.46 -22.39 -12.92
CA ARG A 265 -4.17 -21.07 -12.34
C ARG A 265 -4.03 -21.16 -10.83
N ALA A 266 -3.18 -20.33 -10.27
CA ALA A 266 -3.08 -20.14 -8.84
C ALA A 266 -3.83 -18.86 -8.40
N ILE A 267 -4.65 -18.96 -7.34
CA ILE A 267 -5.19 -17.81 -6.61
C ILE A 267 -4.35 -17.68 -5.34
N VAL A 268 -3.62 -16.59 -5.20
CA VAL A 268 -2.56 -16.43 -4.20
C VAL A 268 -2.91 -15.26 -3.28
N GLY A 269 -3.14 -15.55 -2.00
CA GLY A 269 -3.34 -14.51 -0.99
C GLY A 269 -2.04 -13.76 -0.69
N VAL A 270 -2.15 -12.44 -0.55
CA VAL A 270 -1.05 -11.55 -0.17
C VAL A 270 -1.50 -10.73 1.04
N PHE A 271 -1.11 -11.17 2.23
CA PHE A 271 -1.36 -10.41 3.46
C PHE A 271 -0.02 -9.98 4.07
N TRP A 272 0.51 -8.87 3.56
CA TRP A 272 1.82 -8.37 3.96
C TRP A 272 1.91 -8.04 5.46
N GLY A 273 0.85 -7.51 6.08
CA GLY A 273 0.82 -7.24 7.52
C GLY A 273 1.13 -8.48 8.34
N SER A 274 0.54 -9.64 8.04
CA SER A 274 0.87 -10.91 8.70
C SER A 274 2.27 -11.40 8.31
N PHE A 275 2.69 -11.24 7.06
CA PHE A 275 4.05 -11.59 6.63
C PHE A 275 5.13 -10.88 7.46
N THR A 276 4.95 -9.59 7.78
CA THR A 276 5.92 -8.86 8.62
C THR A 276 6.07 -9.46 10.02
N SER A 277 5.00 -10.07 10.55
CA SER A 277 5.00 -10.71 11.87
C SER A 277 5.54 -12.15 11.84
N TYR A 278 5.16 -12.93 10.82
CA TYR A 278 5.59 -14.33 10.70
C TYR A 278 7.00 -14.51 10.15
N GLU A 279 7.44 -13.59 9.27
CA GLU A 279 8.74 -13.65 8.58
C GLU A 279 9.50 -12.32 8.66
N PRO A 280 9.71 -11.76 9.89
CA PRO A 280 10.24 -10.40 10.06
C PRO A 280 11.61 -10.19 9.40
N GLN A 281 12.49 -11.20 9.45
CA GLN A 281 13.81 -11.09 8.84
C GLN A 281 13.77 -11.02 7.31
N LYS A 282 12.78 -11.67 6.67
CA LYS A 282 12.58 -11.54 5.23
C LYS A 282 12.02 -10.17 4.87
N ASN A 283 11.11 -9.65 5.72
CA ASN A 283 10.60 -8.30 5.52
C ASN A 283 11.70 -7.25 5.58
N VAL A 284 12.58 -7.33 6.58
CA VAL A 284 13.74 -6.41 6.68
C VAL A 284 14.61 -6.48 5.42
N LYS A 285 14.90 -7.69 4.91
CA LYS A 285 15.64 -7.85 3.64
C LYS A 285 14.91 -7.20 2.47
N ASN A 286 13.59 -7.36 2.38
CA ASN A 286 12.79 -6.74 1.32
C ASN A 286 12.89 -5.21 1.37
N ILE A 287 12.75 -4.61 2.55
CA ILE A 287 12.84 -3.15 2.71
C ILE A 287 14.25 -2.63 2.36
N ILE A 288 15.29 -3.37 2.72
CA ILE A 288 16.67 -3.04 2.30
C ILE A 288 16.81 -3.07 0.77
N GLU A 289 16.27 -4.10 0.11
CA GLU A 289 16.32 -4.18 -1.36
C GLU A 289 15.51 -3.06 -2.02
N ILE A 290 14.33 -2.73 -1.50
CA ILE A 290 13.54 -1.57 -1.94
C ILE A 290 14.36 -0.29 -1.78
N GLY A 291 15.01 -0.08 -0.63
CA GLY A 291 15.88 1.07 -0.40
C GLY A 291 17.05 1.17 -1.39
N LYS A 292 17.65 0.03 -1.77
CA LYS A 292 18.69 -0.02 -2.82
C LYS A 292 18.13 0.37 -4.18
N LEU A 293 16.95 -0.12 -4.55
CA LEU A 293 16.31 0.22 -5.82
C LEU A 293 15.97 1.71 -5.89
N ILE A 294 15.54 2.32 -4.78
CA ILE A 294 15.33 3.78 -4.67
C ILE A 294 16.67 4.51 -4.84
N ALA A 295 17.73 4.07 -4.14
CA ALA A 295 19.03 4.74 -4.16
C ALA A 295 19.70 4.77 -5.53
N ILE A 296 19.39 3.80 -6.39
CA ILE A 296 19.88 3.74 -7.79
C ILE A 296 18.82 4.22 -8.79
N GLU A 297 17.76 4.90 -8.32
CA GLU A 297 16.69 5.48 -9.13
C GLU A 297 15.96 4.48 -10.04
N LYS A 298 15.97 3.19 -9.70
CA LYS A 298 15.21 2.15 -10.42
C LYS A 298 13.73 2.14 -10.06
N ILE A 299 13.38 2.58 -8.85
CA ILE A 299 12.01 2.82 -8.41
C ILE A 299 11.93 4.21 -7.78
N ASN A 300 10.79 4.86 -7.95
CA ASN A 300 10.57 6.24 -7.50
C ASN A 300 9.18 6.40 -6.90
N PRO A 301 9.01 6.24 -5.58
CA PRO A 301 7.70 6.32 -4.94
C PRO A 301 6.97 7.62 -5.24
N PHE A 302 5.77 7.51 -5.81
CA PHE A 302 4.95 8.65 -6.22
C PHE A 302 4.16 9.24 -5.07
N ILE A 303 4.52 10.43 -4.66
CA ILE A 303 3.79 11.25 -3.68
C ILE A 303 2.99 12.30 -4.48
N SER A 304 1.67 12.13 -4.53
CA SER A 304 0.81 13.07 -5.26
C SER A 304 0.55 14.36 -4.50
N LYS A 305 0.56 14.27 -3.16
CA LYS A 305 0.38 15.43 -2.27
C LYS A 305 1.16 15.26 -0.98
N SER A 306 1.79 16.34 -0.55
CA SER A 306 2.29 16.51 0.81
C SER A 306 1.49 17.66 1.44
N ILE A 307 0.83 17.39 2.56
CA ILE A 307 -0.10 18.34 3.22
C ILE A 307 0.14 18.35 4.72
N PRO A 308 -0.18 19.46 5.42
CA PRO A 308 -0.04 19.51 6.86
C PRO A 308 -0.82 18.40 7.58
N MET A 309 -0.28 17.89 8.68
CA MET A 309 -0.86 16.80 9.48
C MET A 309 -2.28 17.15 9.96
N GLU A 310 -2.57 18.42 10.22
CA GLU A 310 -3.89 18.92 10.64
C GLU A 310 -4.98 18.63 9.61
N SER A 311 -4.62 18.43 8.33
CA SER A 311 -5.53 18.09 7.25
C SER A 311 -5.84 16.58 7.17
N ALA A 312 -5.41 15.77 8.14
CA ALA A 312 -5.55 14.30 8.11
C ALA A 312 -6.99 13.83 7.94
N ILE A 313 -7.97 14.51 8.56
CA ILE A 313 -9.40 14.15 8.45
C ILE A 313 -9.86 14.21 6.98
N ASP A 314 -9.56 15.32 6.29
CA ASP A 314 -9.94 15.49 4.88
C ASP A 314 -9.20 14.49 3.99
N ALA A 315 -7.93 14.21 4.29
CA ALA A 315 -7.14 13.25 3.56
C ALA A 315 -7.67 11.79 3.72
N ILE A 316 -8.09 11.39 4.93
CA ILE A 316 -8.74 10.09 5.17
C ILE A 316 -10.05 9.96 4.38
N LYS A 317 -10.87 11.03 4.30
CA LYS A 317 -12.08 11.05 3.46
C LYS A 317 -11.74 10.87 1.98
N MET A 318 -10.75 11.61 1.48
CA MET A 318 -10.34 11.52 0.07
C MET A 318 -9.89 10.11 -0.32
N ILE A 319 -9.19 9.39 0.57
CA ILE A 319 -8.78 8.01 0.30
C ILE A 319 -9.97 7.04 0.35
N GLY A 320 -10.89 7.23 1.28
CA GLY A 320 -12.15 6.47 1.34
C GLY A 320 -12.98 6.63 0.07
N ASP A 321 -13.04 7.83 -0.49
CA ASP A 321 -13.73 8.17 -1.75
C ASP A 321 -12.99 7.71 -3.02
N ARG A 322 -11.80 7.11 -2.92
CA ARG A 322 -10.94 6.66 -4.05
C ARG A 322 -10.52 7.79 -5.00
N LYS A 323 -10.43 9.03 -4.48
CA LYS A 323 -10.04 10.23 -5.24
C LYS A 323 -8.52 10.44 -5.28
N ILE A 324 -7.76 9.64 -4.53
CA ILE A 324 -6.31 9.75 -4.44
C ILE A 324 -5.64 8.96 -5.57
N ILE A 325 -4.61 9.56 -6.15
CA ILE A 325 -3.65 8.94 -7.05
C ILE A 325 -2.33 8.81 -6.27
N GLY A 326 -1.70 7.62 -6.27
CA GLY A 326 -0.45 7.39 -5.55
C GLY A 326 -0.57 7.51 -4.05
N LYS A 327 0.41 8.16 -3.42
CA LYS A 327 0.49 8.36 -1.97
C LYS A 327 0.22 9.82 -1.59
N VAL A 328 -0.46 10.00 -0.47
CA VAL A 328 -0.57 11.28 0.22
C VAL A 328 0.24 11.19 1.51
N VAL A 329 1.04 12.18 1.76
CA VAL A 329 1.88 12.29 2.95
C VAL A 329 1.41 13.48 3.79
N LEU A 330 1.33 13.26 5.08
CA LEU A 330 1.07 14.27 6.10
C LEU A 330 2.41 14.65 6.72
N PHE A 331 2.74 15.94 6.73
CA PHE A 331 3.97 16.43 7.36
C PHE A 331 3.70 17.24 8.62
N ILE A 332 4.68 17.29 9.51
CA ILE A 332 4.73 18.16 10.69
C ILE A 332 5.91 19.09 10.51
N ASP A 333 5.67 20.41 10.61
CA ASP A 333 6.68 21.47 10.51
C ASP A 333 7.68 21.47 11.69
#